data_9ed57b5b7b0ef951c2be1699f70b8971
#
_entry.id   9ed57b5b7b0ef951c2be1699f70b8971
#
_cell.length_a   1.000
_cell.length_b   1.000
_cell.length_c   1.000
_cell.angle_alpha   90.00
_cell.angle_beta   90.00
_cell.angle_gamma   90.00
#
_symmetry.space_group_name_H-M   'P 1'
#
loop_
_entity.id
_entity.type
_entity.pdbx_description
1 polymer ?
#
loop_
_entity_poly.entity_id
_entity_poly.type
_entity_poly.pdbx_seq_one_letter_code
_entity_poly.pdbx_strand_id
1 'polypeptide(L)'
;MAALAICLCSLESRLYGNTLEMSEKFLQKASTIARLGSGSACRSLYPTMAVWGEYDGVDGSSDEYAVPFEHEIHDIFKSYHDDILIASRGEKSVSSRMGHGLMDNNPFAEPRYAQARSRMAALMAALKAGDVDIFGQICEDEAMTLHALMMTNSPWFTLLKPNTLKMIEILRGYREETKVPVFFSLDAGPNLHLLYPHNFEKDVKMLINNELKQYCENNQVIFDMVGKGPQKR
;
A
#
# COMPACT_ATOMS: atom_id res chain seq x y z
N MET A 1 -15.05 -1.35 0.25
CA MET A 1 -15.38 -0.98 1.64
C MET A 1 -15.45 0.53 1.82
N ALA A 2 -14.46 1.34 1.42
CA ALA A 2 -14.46 2.80 1.60
C ALA A 2 -15.72 3.48 1.01
N ALA A 3 -16.07 3.20 -0.24
CA ALA A 3 -17.28 3.75 -0.89
C ALA A 3 -18.56 3.38 -0.13
N LEU A 4 -18.67 2.12 0.33
CA LEU A 4 -19.82 1.68 1.12
C LEU A 4 -19.91 2.43 2.45
N ALA A 5 -18.80 2.64 3.15
CA ALA A 5 -18.76 3.39 4.41
C ALA A 5 -19.22 4.84 4.21
N ILE A 6 -18.78 5.52 3.13
CA ILE A 6 -19.26 6.85 2.78
C ILE A 6 -20.77 6.86 2.53
N CYS A 7 -21.29 5.88 1.76
CA CYS A 7 -22.71 5.78 1.50
C CYS A 7 -23.53 5.61 2.79
N LEU A 8 -23.08 4.76 3.72
CA LEU A 8 -23.74 4.55 5.00
C LEU A 8 -23.73 5.80 5.87
N CYS A 9 -22.60 6.49 6.00
CA CYS A 9 -22.50 7.75 6.73
C CYS A 9 -23.35 8.84 6.08
N SER A 10 -23.41 8.88 4.74
CA SER A 10 -24.24 9.85 4.00
C SER A 10 -25.72 9.59 4.21
N LEU A 11 -26.14 8.33 4.21
CA LEU A 11 -27.53 7.95 4.48
C LEU A 11 -27.95 8.34 5.91
N GLU A 12 -27.11 8.03 6.87
CA GLU A 12 -27.32 8.42 8.27
C GLU A 12 -27.48 9.94 8.41
N SER A 13 -26.55 10.74 7.85
CA SER A 13 -26.64 12.20 7.89
C SER A 13 -27.96 12.72 7.33
N ARG A 14 -28.45 12.14 6.24
CA ARG A 14 -29.75 12.51 5.65
C ARG A 14 -30.93 12.13 6.54
N LEU A 15 -30.92 10.96 7.16
CA LEU A 15 -31.98 10.49 8.04
C LEU A 15 -32.12 11.37 9.29
N TYR A 16 -31.00 11.91 9.79
CA TYR A 16 -31.02 12.84 10.94
C TYR A 16 -31.12 14.32 10.56
N GLY A 17 -31.38 14.64 9.28
CA GLY A 17 -31.59 16.02 8.82
C GLY A 17 -30.33 16.88 8.80
N ASN A 18 -29.14 16.26 8.83
CA ASN A 18 -27.89 16.99 8.77
C ASN A 18 -27.52 17.33 7.31
N THR A 19 -26.87 18.47 7.11
CA THR A 19 -26.26 18.80 5.81
C THR A 19 -25.12 17.81 5.53
N LEU A 20 -25.08 17.31 4.29
CA LEU A 20 -24.06 16.37 3.86
C LEU A 20 -22.75 17.13 3.60
N GLU A 21 -21.99 17.35 4.64
CA GLU A 21 -20.64 17.92 4.57
C GLU A 21 -19.62 16.81 4.84
N MET A 22 -18.65 16.67 3.94
CA MET A 22 -17.53 15.73 4.13
C MET A 22 -16.49 16.34 5.10
N SER A 23 -16.95 16.65 6.31
CA SER A 23 -16.10 17.17 7.37
C SER A 23 -15.07 16.12 7.84
N GLU A 24 -14.05 16.55 8.55
CA GLU A 24 -13.05 15.65 9.15
C GLU A 24 -13.71 14.57 10.00
N LYS A 25 -14.68 14.93 10.85
CA LYS A 25 -15.45 13.97 11.68
C LYS A 25 -16.24 12.97 10.84
N PHE A 26 -16.79 13.40 9.71
CA PHE A 26 -17.47 12.50 8.78
C PHE A 26 -16.49 11.49 8.17
N LEU A 27 -15.34 11.97 7.69
CA LEU A 27 -14.32 11.11 7.11
C LEU A 27 -13.73 10.15 8.13
N GLN A 28 -13.47 10.60 9.35
CA GLN A 28 -12.99 9.76 10.45
C GLN A 28 -13.99 8.64 10.77
N LYS A 29 -15.29 8.95 10.90
CA LYS A 29 -16.34 7.95 11.10
C LYS A 29 -16.43 6.96 9.94
N ALA A 30 -16.41 7.45 8.71
CA ALA A 30 -16.40 6.58 7.53
C ALA A 30 -15.14 5.71 7.47
N SER A 31 -13.99 6.23 7.89
CA SER A 31 -12.72 5.50 7.99
C SER A 31 -12.82 4.37 9.00
N THR A 32 -13.38 4.61 10.20
CA THR A 32 -13.63 3.57 11.20
C THR A 32 -14.53 2.45 10.64
N ILE A 33 -15.64 2.80 9.99
CA ILE A 33 -16.56 1.82 9.39
C ILE A 33 -15.86 1.04 8.27
N ALA A 34 -15.10 1.72 7.40
CA ALA A 34 -14.37 1.05 6.32
C ALA A 34 -13.37 0.03 6.86
N ARG A 35 -12.64 0.37 7.95
CA ARG A 35 -11.69 -0.52 8.62
C ARG A 35 -12.34 -1.79 9.14
N LEU A 36 -13.52 -1.72 9.71
CA LEU A 36 -14.25 -2.90 10.21
C LEU A 36 -14.54 -3.92 9.08
N GLY A 37 -14.75 -3.43 7.87
CA GLY A 37 -14.96 -4.30 6.71
C GLY A 37 -13.66 -4.78 6.04
N SER A 38 -12.63 -3.94 6.02
CA SER A 38 -11.30 -4.25 5.49
C SER A 38 -10.31 -3.24 6.06
N GLY A 39 -9.31 -3.69 6.83
CA GLY A 39 -8.38 -2.82 7.55
C GLY A 39 -7.82 -1.69 6.68
N SER A 40 -7.15 -2.04 5.59
CA SER A 40 -6.52 -1.05 4.69
C SER A 40 -7.49 -0.08 4.01
N ALA A 41 -8.78 -0.41 3.90
CA ALA A 41 -9.78 0.43 3.25
C ALA A 41 -10.02 1.76 3.98
N CYS A 42 -9.66 1.86 5.27
CA CYS A 42 -9.76 3.10 6.03
C CYS A 42 -8.93 4.24 5.42
N ARG A 43 -7.80 3.94 4.77
CA ARG A 43 -6.93 4.91 4.13
C ARG A 43 -7.52 5.48 2.84
N SER A 44 -8.35 4.70 2.13
CA SER A 44 -8.94 5.10 0.85
C SER A 44 -9.98 6.21 0.95
N LEU A 45 -10.24 6.72 2.16
CA LEU A 45 -11.12 7.88 2.42
C LEU A 45 -10.40 9.22 2.22
N TYR A 46 -9.08 9.21 2.12
CA TYR A 46 -8.25 10.40 2.08
C TYR A 46 -7.52 10.52 0.74
N PRO A 47 -7.28 11.75 0.27
CA PRO A 47 -6.45 11.96 -0.91
C PRO A 47 -4.98 11.68 -0.60
N THR A 48 -4.19 11.55 -1.62
CA THR A 48 -2.73 11.51 -1.61
C THR A 48 -2.15 10.39 -0.74
N MET A 49 -1.96 10.64 0.55
CA MET A 49 -1.45 9.68 1.53
C MET A 49 -2.26 9.71 2.82
N ALA A 50 -2.34 8.57 3.47
CA ALA A 50 -2.97 8.42 4.77
C ALA A 50 -2.21 7.43 5.63
N VAL A 51 -2.14 7.73 6.93
CA VAL A 51 -1.56 6.84 7.94
C VAL A 51 -2.68 6.14 8.69
N TRP A 52 -2.53 4.84 8.88
CA TRP A 52 -3.36 4.04 9.77
C TRP A 52 -2.47 3.23 10.71
N GLY A 53 -2.77 3.31 11.97
CA GLY A 53 -2.00 2.78 13.08
C GLY A 53 -1.54 3.91 14.00
N GLU A 54 -1.52 3.65 15.30
CA GLU A 54 -1.04 4.60 16.29
C GLU A 54 0.48 4.77 16.16
N TYR A 55 0.93 6.02 15.96
CA TYR A 55 2.33 6.37 15.79
C TYR A 55 2.61 7.79 16.32
N ASP A 56 3.51 7.90 17.27
CA ASP A 56 3.84 9.18 17.95
C ASP A 56 4.31 10.30 17.01
N GLY A 57 4.80 9.95 15.83
CA GLY A 57 5.27 10.92 14.83
C GLY A 57 4.16 11.51 13.94
N VAL A 58 2.89 11.14 14.16
CA VAL A 58 1.74 11.63 13.37
C VAL A 58 0.59 11.99 14.30
N ASP A 59 0.31 13.27 14.42
CA ASP A 59 -0.77 13.77 15.26
C ASP A 59 -2.13 13.18 14.89
N GLY A 60 -2.87 12.70 15.89
CA GLY A 60 -4.19 12.11 15.71
C GLY A 60 -4.21 10.73 15.06
N SER A 61 -3.05 10.12 14.82
CA SER A 61 -2.97 8.73 14.33
C SER A 61 -3.64 7.76 15.30
N SER A 62 -4.25 6.71 14.77
CA SER A 62 -5.06 5.77 15.55
C SER A 62 -5.10 4.39 14.90
N ASP A 63 -5.23 3.37 15.73
CA ASP A 63 -5.53 2.01 15.26
C ASP A 63 -6.97 1.84 14.78
N GLU A 64 -7.86 2.78 15.10
CA GLU A 64 -9.28 2.68 14.79
C GLU A 64 -9.69 3.32 13.46
N TYR A 65 -8.94 4.30 12.99
CA TYR A 65 -9.19 5.02 11.74
C TYR A 65 -7.88 5.51 11.14
N ALA A 66 -7.89 5.87 9.88
CA ALA A 66 -6.78 6.54 9.24
C ALA A 66 -6.89 8.07 9.35
N VAL A 67 -5.75 8.75 9.25
CA VAL A 67 -5.64 10.21 9.17
C VAL A 67 -4.90 10.61 7.90
N PRO A 68 -5.21 11.78 7.28
CA PRO A 68 -4.46 12.28 6.13
C PRO A 68 -3.03 12.65 6.51
N PHE A 69 -2.10 12.44 5.58
CA PHE A 69 -0.68 12.76 5.74
C PHE A 69 -0.14 13.56 4.53
N GLU A 70 -0.93 14.44 3.96
CA GLU A 70 -0.59 15.12 2.70
C GLU A 70 0.26 16.39 2.88
N HIS A 71 0.21 17.03 4.06
CA HIS A 71 0.85 18.34 4.28
C HIS A 71 2.35 18.26 4.50
N GLU A 72 2.87 17.09 4.82
CA GLU A 72 4.27 16.88 5.17
C GLU A 72 5.05 16.09 4.13
N ILE A 73 4.49 15.86 2.95
CA ILE A 73 5.13 15.11 1.88
C ILE A 73 5.68 16.03 0.79
N HIS A 74 6.85 15.68 0.29
CA HIS A 74 7.48 16.36 -0.85
C HIS A 74 6.63 16.18 -2.12
N ASP A 75 6.61 17.18 -2.99
CA ASP A 75 5.75 17.21 -4.19
C ASP A 75 5.97 16.03 -5.14
N ILE A 76 7.16 15.45 -5.16
CA ILE A 76 7.46 14.28 -6.00
C ILE A 76 6.54 13.09 -5.71
N PHE A 77 6.09 12.93 -4.46
CA PHE A 77 5.21 11.84 -4.05
C PHE A 77 3.71 12.14 -4.29
N LYS A 78 3.35 13.39 -4.63
CA LYS A 78 1.95 13.77 -4.89
C LYS A 78 1.43 13.30 -6.25
N SER A 79 2.33 12.84 -7.13
CA SER A 79 2.01 12.26 -8.44
C SER A 79 2.71 10.91 -8.67
N TYR A 80 2.95 10.18 -7.58
CA TYR A 80 3.61 8.88 -7.63
C TYR A 80 2.72 7.83 -8.29
N HIS A 81 3.31 6.90 -9.04
CA HIS A 81 2.60 5.78 -9.65
C HIS A 81 2.65 4.55 -8.76
N ASP A 82 1.61 3.74 -8.83
CA ASP A 82 1.47 2.41 -8.24
C ASP A 82 0.85 1.47 -9.27
N ASP A 83 1.65 1.04 -10.25
CA ASP A 83 1.17 0.15 -11.31
C ASP A 83 1.20 -1.30 -10.82
N ILE A 84 0.06 -2.01 -10.92
CA ILE A 84 -0.10 -3.35 -10.36
C ILE A 84 0.05 -4.40 -11.45
N LEU A 85 1.10 -5.21 -11.36
CA LEU A 85 1.38 -6.34 -12.23
C LEU A 85 0.73 -7.60 -11.66
N ILE A 86 -0.28 -8.13 -12.36
CA ILE A 86 -1.07 -9.26 -11.88
C ILE A 86 -0.34 -10.58 -12.17
N ALA A 87 0.50 -11.02 -11.24
CA ALA A 87 1.19 -12.30 -11.35
C ALA A 87 0.23 -13.50 -11.25
N SER A 88 -0.86 -13.35 -10.49
CA SER A 88 -1.92 -14.35 -10.40
C SER A 88 -3.24 -13.75 -9.94
N ARG A 89 -4.34 -14.20 -10.55
CA ARG A 89 -5.72 -13.90 -10.15
C ARG A 89 -6.35 -14.97 -9.25
N GLY A 90 -5.64 -16.06 -9.04
CA GLY A 90 -6.15 -17.18 -8.26
C GLY A 90 -6.55 -16.77 -6.85
N GLU A 91 -7.47 -17.49 -6.25
CA GLU A 91 -7.86 -17.29 -4.86
C GLU A 91 -6.62 -17.41 -3.96
N LYS A 92 -6.49 -16.49 -3.02
CA LYS A 92 -5.43 -16.54 -2.01
C LYS A 92 -5.61 -17.82 -1.19
N SER A 93 -4.59 -18.65 -1.11
CA SER A 93 -4.60 -19.88 -0.30
C SER A 93 -4.79 -19.57 1.20
N VAL A 94 -4.43 -18.36 1.61
CA VAL A 94 -4.55 -17.86 2.99
C VAL A 94 -5.14 -16.45 2.93
N SER A 95 -6.21 -16.19 3.68
CA SER A 95 -6.75 -14.84 3.79
C SER A 95 -5.80 -13.94 4.59
N SER A 96 -5.82 -12.63 4.33
CA SER A 96 -5.02 -11.67 5.11
C SER A 96 -5.32 -11.75 6.61
N ARG A 97 -6.58 -11.98 6.99
CA ARG A 97 -6.97 -12.17 8.40
C ARG A 97 -6.33 -13.41 9.03
N MET A 98 -6.28 -14.52 8.29
CA MET A 98 -5.62 -15.74 8.77
C MET A 98 -4.10 -15.51 8.85
N GLY A 99 -3.50 -14.79 7.90
CA GLY A 99 -2.09 -14.40 7.95
C GLY A 99 -1.75 -13.57 9.20
N HIS A 100 -2.60 -12.63 9.59
CA HIS A 100 -2.41 -11.86 10.84
C HIS A 100 -2.48 -12.75 12.09
N GLY A 101 -3.46 -13.66 12.20
CA GLY A 101 -3.58 -14.56 13.33
C GLY A 101 -2.40 -15.54 13.49
N LEU A 102 -1.69 -15.83 12.40
CA LEU A 102 -0.48 -16.66 12.44
C LEU A 102 0.73 -15.94 13.06
N MET A 103 0.67 -14.61 13.21
CA MET A 103 1.74 -13.84 13.84
C MET A 103 1.82 -14.04 15.36
N ASP A 104 0.72 -14.42 16.03
CA ASP A 104 0.64 -14.51 17.48
C ASP A 104 1.67 -15.48 18.09
N ASN A 105 2.12 -16.47 17.32
CA ASN A 105 3.12 -17.46 17.78
C ASN A 105 4.39 -17.47 16.91
N ASN A 106 4.58 -16.48 16.04
CA ASN A 106 5.77 -16.41 15.19
C ASN A 106 6.97 -15.94 16.03
N PRO A 107 8.09 -16.69 16.08
CA PRO A 107 9.25 -16.34 16.90
C PRO A 107 9.95 -15.04 16.44
N PHE A 108 9.66 -14.56 15.24
CA PHE A 108 10.20 -13.32 14.67
C PHE A 108 9.23 -12.14 14.74
N ALA A 109 8.05 -12.29 15.35
CA ALA A 109 7.02 -11.23 15.41
C ALA A 109 7.52 -9.97 16.13
N GLU A 110 8.06 -10.11 17.35
CA GLU A 110 8.55 -8.95 18.12
C GLU A 110 9.68 -8.18 17.43
N PRO A 111 10.76 -8.84 16.94
CA PRO A 111 11.78 -8.14 16.15
C PRO A 111 11.20 -7.45 14.92
N ARG A 112 10.22 -8.07 14.28
CA ARG A 112 9.56 -7.48 13.11
C ARG A 112 8.77 -6.22 13.46
N TYR A 113 8.05 -6.21 14.56
CA TYR A 113 7.31 -5.02 15.00
C TYR A 113 8.26 -3.86 15.34
N ALA A 114 9.35 -4.14 16.03
CA ALA A 114 10.38 -3.12 16.29
C ALA A 114 11.00 -2.58 14.98
N GLN A 115 11.28 -3.44 14.02
CA GLN A 115 11.78 -3.05 12.70
C GLN A 115 10.78 -2.17 11.95
N ALA A 116 9.46 -2.52 11.94
CA ALA A 116 8.43 -1.73 11.28
C ALA A 116 8.34 -0.30 11.84
N ARG A 117 8.40 -0.16 13.17
CA ARG A 117 8.40 1.15 13.82
C ARG A 117 9.63 2.00 13.45
N SER A 118 10.80 1.38 13.44
CA SER A 118 12.04 2.06 13.02
C SER A 118 11.98 2.50 11.55
N ARG A 119 11.52 1.63 10.66
CA ARG A 119 11.35 1.93 9.24
C ARG A 119 10.29 2.99 9.00
N MET A 120 9.23 3.04 9.81
CA MET A 120 8.21 4.09 9.71
C MET A 120 8.82 5.48 9.93
N ALA A 121 9.68 5.65 10.93
CA ALA A 121 10.39 6.91 11.15
C ALA A 121 11.24 7.33 9.94
N ALA A 122 12.00 6.38 9.38
CA ALA A 122 12.83 6.62 8.20
C ALA A 122 11.98 6.93 6.96
N LEU A 123 10.84 6.24 6.78
CA LEU A 123 9.89 6.47 5.71
C LEU A 123 9.31 7.89 5.75
N MET A 124 8.91 8.36 6.93
CA MET A 124 8.41 9.72 7.13
C MET A 124 9.46 10.77 6.79
N ALA A 125 10.72 10.54 7.18
CA ALA A 125 11.83 11.43 6.83
C ALA A 125 12.08 11.46 5.31
N ALA A 126 12.06 10.30 4.64
CA ALA A 126 12.22 10.19 3.19
C ALA A 126 11.09 10.90 2.43
N LEU A 127 9.83 10.73 2.88
CA LEU A 127 8.67 11.40 2.30
C LEU A 127 8.77 12.93 2.39
N LYS A 128 9.23 13.46 3.52
CA LYS A 128 9.45 14.91 3.71
C LYS A 128 10.60 15.45 2.86
N ALA A 129 11.69 14.69 2.76
CA ALA A 129 12.89 15.09 2.02
C ALA A 129 12.77 14.94 0.51
N GLY A 130 11.80 14.16 0.00
CA GLY A 130 11.73 13.78 -1.40
C GLY A 130 12.74 12.70 -1.79
N ASP A 131 13.23 11.93 -0.80
CA ASP A 131 14.21 10.87 -1.02
C ASP A 131 13.52 9.60 -1.54
N VAL A 132 13.47 9.49 -2.88
CA VAL A 132 12.80 8.38 -3.57
C VAL A 132 13.55 7.06 -3.41
N ASP A 133 14.86 7.10 -3.22
CA ASP A 133 15.69 5.91 -3.09
C ASP A 133 15.47 5.25 -1.72
N ILE A 134 15.54 6.03 -0.65
CA ILE A 134 15.25 5.54 0.71
C ILE A 134 13.78 5.10 0.84
N PHE A 135 12.85 5.86 0.28
CA PHE A 135 11.44 5.47 0.23
C PHE A 135 11.25 4.11 -0.45
N GLY A 136 11.81 3.95 -1.64
CA GLY A 136 11.66 2.72 -2.43
C GLY A 136 12.34 1.52 -1.76
N GLN A 137 13.53 1.69 -1.22
CA GLN A 137 14.25 0.64 -0.48
C GLN A 137 13.43 0.16 0.73
N ILE A 138 12.85 1.08 1.50
CA ILE A 138 12.00 0.72 2.64
C ILE A 138 10.78 -0.07 2.16
N CYS A 139 10.12 0.34 1.07
CA CYS A 139 8.96 -0.37 0.52
C CYS A 139 9.31 -1.81 0.12
N GLU A 140 10.44 -2.01 -0.57
CA GLU A 140 10.94 -3.34 -0.96
C GLU A 140 11.27 -4.19 0.26
N ASP A 141 11.97 -3.64 1.23
CA ASP A 141 12.35 -4.32 2.47
C ASP A 141 11.13 -4.73 3.30
N GLU A 142 10.13 -3.87 3.41
CA GLU A 142 8.87 -4.17 4.11
C GLU A 142 8.12 -5.31 3.41
N ALA A 143 8.01 -5.26 2.08
CA ALA A 143 7.38 -6.30 1.28
C ALA A 143 8.08 -7.66 1.49
N MET A 144 9.40 -7.70 1.35
CA MET A 144 10.17 -8.94 1.48
C MET A 144 10.16 -9.49 2.90
N THR A 145 10.23 -8.62 3.92
CA THR A 145 10.18 -9.04 5.32
C THR A 145 8.81 -9.63 5.69
N LEU A 146 7.72 -9.06 5.18
CA LEU A 146 6.37 -9.62 5.37
C LEU A 146 6.29 -11.05 4.81
N HIS A 147 6.77 -11.27 3.60
CA HIS A 147 6.78 -12.61 2.99
C HIS A 147 7.72 -13.58 3.70
N ALA A 148 8.87 -13.12 4.20
CA ALA A 148 9.76 -13.94 5.00
C ALA A 148 9.09 -14.45 6.29
N LEU A 149 8.29 -13.62 6.96
CA LEU A 149 7.52 -14.06 8.14
C LEU A 149 6.53 -15.18 7.81
N MET A 150 5.88 -15.14 6.66
CA MET A 150 4.98 -16.19 6.22
C MET A 150 5.73 -17.52 6.02
N MET A 151 6.95 -17.44 5.48
CA MET A 151 7.81 -18.62 5.24
C MET A 151 8.47 -19.18 6.51
N THR A 152 8.59 -18.39 7.57
CA THR A 152 9.15 -18.80 8.86
C THR A 152 8.11 -19.24 9.89
N ASN A 153 6.85 -19.20 9.54
CA ASN A 153 5.75 -19.58 10.42
C ASN A 153 5.60 -21.11 10.54
N SER A 154 4.74 -21.54 11.47
CA SER A 154 4.37 -22.95 11.62
C SER A 154 2.85 -23.08 11.77
N PRO A 155 2.14 -23.65 10.79
CA PRO A 155 2.64 -24.11 9.48
C PRO A 155 3.12 -22.94 8.59
N TRP A 156 4.18 -23.17 7.81
CA TRP A 156 4.68 -22.19 6.87
C TRP A 156 3.85 -22.16 5.58
N PHE A 157 3.85 -21.01 4.92
CA PHE A 157 3.26 -20.85 3.58
C PHE A 157 4.00 -19.75 2.81
N THR A 158 3.82 -19.76 1.50
CA THR A 158 4.31 -18.71 0.61
C THR A 158 3.20 -18.21 -0.31
N LEU A 159 3.14 -16.90 -0.51
CA LEU A 159 2.24 -16.25 -1.45
C LEU A 159 2.96 -15.82 -2.72
N LEU A 160 4.29 -15.77 -2.70
CA LEU A 160 5.10 -15.47 -3.87
C LEU A 160 4.96 -16.57 -4.91
N LYS A 161 4.89 -16.17 -6.18
CA LYS A 161 4.88 -17.07 -7.34
C LYS A 161 6.21 -16.95 -8.08
N PRO A 162 6.60 -17.95 -8.89
CA PRO A 162 7.83 -17.86 -9.70
C PRO A 162 7.88 -16.58 -10.57
N ASN A 163 6.75 -16.19 -11.17
CA ASN A 163 6.65 -14.98 -11.98
C ASN A 163 6.87 -13.71 -11.15
N THR A 164 6.42 -13.66 -9.89
CA THR A 164 6.68 -12.53 -8.98
C THR A 164 8.18 -12.35 -8.79
N LEU A 165 8.90 -13.45 -8.47
CA LEU A 165 10.34 -13.41 -8.26
C LEU A 165 11.09 -13.03 -9.54
N LYS A 166 10.63 -13.51 -10.70
CA LYS A 166 11.23 -13.15 -11.98
C LYS A 166 11.06 -11.67 -12.32
N MET A 167 9.88 -11.12 -12.07
CA MET A 167 9.65 -9.67 -12.24
C MET A 167 10.52 -8.84 -11.30
N ILE A 168 10.70 -9.25 -10.05
CA ILE A 168 11.59 -8.56 -9.10
C ILE A 168 13.05 -8.57 -9.59
N GLU A 169 13.53 -9.72 -10.10
CA GLU A 169 14.88 -9.83 -10.65
C GLU A 169 15.10 -8.85 -11.82
N ILE A 170 14.18 -8.84 -12.79
CA ILE A 170 14.22 -7.94 -13.95
C ILE A 170 14.20 -6.47 -13.50
N LEU A 171 13.29 -6.12 -12.60
CA LEU A 171 13.15 -4.77 -12.09
C LEU A 171 14.44 -4.25 -11.45
N ARG A 172 15.07 -5.07 -10.61
CA ARG A 172 16.32 -4.72 -9.94
C ARG A 172 17.46 -4.53 -10.94
N GLY A 173 17.59 -5.44 -11.91
CA GLY A 173 18.58 -5.33 -12.99
C GLY A 173 18.38 -4.05 -13.80
N TYR A 174 17.15 -3.75 -14.20
CA TYR A 174 16.80 -2.53 -14.92
C TYR A 174 17.19 -1.26 -14.14
N ARG A 175 16.87 -1.20 -12.85
CA ARG A 175 17.24 -0.07 -11.98
C ARG A 175 18.76 0.09 -11.86
N GLU A 176 19.49 -1.02 -11.72
CA GLU A 176 20.95 -1.00 -11.63
C GLU A 176 21.60 -0.47 -12.91
N GLU A 177 21.07 -0.82 -14.08
CA GLU A 177 21.61 -0.43 -15.38
C GLU A 177 21.24 1.02 -15.76
N THR A 178 19.98 1.39 -15.57
CA THR A 178 19.42 2.67 -16.09
C THR A 178 19.43 3.80 -15.08
N LYS A 179 19.53 3.48 -13.79
CA LYS A 179 19.35 4.42 -12.65
C LYS A 179 17.94 5.05 -12.59
N VAL A 180 16.98 4.49 -13.31
CA VAL A 180 15.56 4.88 -13.17
C VAL A 180 15.06 4.46 -11.78
N PRO A 181 14.52 5.38 -10.95
CA PRO A 181 14.07 5.08 -9.59
C PRO A 181 12.70 4.39 -9.61
N VAL A 182 12.70 3.12 -9.94
CA VAL A 182 11.54 2.24 -9.92
C VAL A 182 11.73 1.16 -8.87
N PHE A 183 10.77 1.01 -7.99
CA PHE A 183 10.79 0.13 -6.84
C PHE A 183 9.55 -0.76 -6.82
N PHE A 184 9.48 -1.71 -5.90
CA PHE A 184 8.29 -2.52 -5.74
C PHE A 184 7.77 -2.55 -4.31
N SER A 185 6.51 -2.88 -4.19
CA SER A 185 5.88 -3.32 -2.95
C SER A 185 5.04 -4.57 -3.23
N LEU A 186 4.71 -5.29 -2.17
CA LEU A 186 3.84 -6.46 -2.19
C LEU A 186 2.88 -6.36 -1.00
N ASP A 187 1.61 -6.64 -1.25
CA ASP A 187 0.67 -6.96 -0.19
C ASP A 187 0.75 -8.45 0.18
N ALA A 188 -0.20 -8.95 0.96
CA ALA A 188 -0.32 -10.40 1.22
C ALA A 188 -0.83 -11.13 -0.02
N GLY A 189 -0.02 -11.15 -1.08
CA GLY A 189 -0.34 -11.77 -2.36
C GLY A 189 0.86 -11.83 -3.31
N PRO A 190 0.68 -12.40 -4.51
CA PRO A 190 1.75 -12.54 -5.50
C PRO A 190 1.89 -11.34 -6.44
N ASN A 191 0.95 -10.39 -6.42
CA ASN A 191 0.91 -9.29 -7.37
C ASN A 191 1.89 -8.21 -6.98
N LEU A 192 2.65 -7.72 -7.96
CA LEU A 192 3.72 -6.76 -7.76
C LEU A 192 3.21 -5.35 -8.01
N HIS A 193 3.38 -4.47 -7.03
CA HIS A 193 3.14 -3.04 -7.13
C HIS A 193 4.41 -2.33 -7.55
N LEU A 194 4.42 -1.65 -8.69
CA LEU A 194 5.54 -0.85 -9.15
C LEU A 194 5.36 0.60 -8.70
N LEU A 195 6.32 1.06 -7.90
CA LEU A 195 6.31 2.38 -7.28
C LEU A 195 7.36 3.27 -7.96
N TYR A 196 6.96 4.40 -8.55
CA TYR A 196 7.89 5.29 -9.23
C TYR A 196 7.34 6.73 -9.40
N PRO A 197 8.22 7.75 -9.49
CA PRO A 197 7.79 9.12 -9.73
C PRO A 197 7.24 9.31 -11.15
N HIS A 198 6.27 10.20 -11.31
CA HIS A 198 5.58 10.47 -12.57
C HIS A 198 6.54 10.86 -13.73
N ASN A 199 7.63 11.54 -13.46
CA ASN A 199 8.60 11.94 -14.50
C ASN A 199 9.29 10.75 -15.18
N PHE A 200 9.22 9.54 -14.61
CA PHE A 200 9.75 8.30 -15.20
C PHE A 200 8.66 7.40 -15.80
N GLU A 201 7.43 7.89 -15.92
CA GLU A 201 6.29 7.10 -16.41
C GLU A 201 6.56 6.43 -17.75
N LYS A 202 7.17 7.17 -18.71
CA LYS A 202 7.46 6.65 -20.04
C LYS A 202 8.45 5.48 -20.00
N ASP A 203 9.51 5.63 -19.23
CA ASP A 203 10.56 4.60 -19.12
C ASP A 203 10.04 3.33 -18.44
N VAL A 204 9.30 3.49 -17.34
CA VAL A 204 8.71 2.36 -16.61
C VAL A 204 7.63 1.67 -17.44
N LYS A 205 6.78 2.41 -18.16
CA LYS A 205 5.79 1.78 -19.06
C LYS A 205 6.45 1.02 -20.23
N MET A 206 7.61 1.47 -20.71
CA MET A 206 8.40 0.70 -21.67
C MET A 206 8.93 -0.59 -21.04
N LEU A 207 9.49 -0.55 -19.85
CA LEU A 207 9.92 -1.75 -19.11
C LEU A 207 8.75 -2.72 -18.92
N ILE A 208 7.60 -2.24 -18.47
CA ILE A 208 6.40 -3.06 -18.26
C ILE A 208 6.01 -3.76 -19.56
N ASN A 209 5.88 -3.02 -20.67
CA ASN A 209 5.39 -3.57 -21.93
C ASN A 209 6.37 -4.53 -22.60
N ASN A 210 7.67 -4.26 -22.51
CA ASN A 210 8.70 -5.04 -23.21
C ASN A 210 9.17 -6.25 -22.42
N GLU A 211 9.22 -6.17 -21.07
CA GLU A 211 9.87 -7.19 -20.27
C GLU A 211 8.97 -7.82 -19.19
N LEU A 212 8.16 -7.03 -18.46
CA LEU A 212 7.45 -7.53 -17.30
C LEU A 212 6.08 -8.14 -17.62
N LYS A 213 5.35 -7.58 -18.57
CA LYS A 213 3.97 -7.93 -18.89
C LYS A 213 3.78 -9.41 -19.24
N GLN A 214 4.78 -10.04 -19.85
CA GLN A 214 4.75 -11.48 -20.20
C GLN A 214 4.65 -12.39 -18.97
N TYR A 215 5.05 -11.93 -17.79
CA TYR A 215 4.96 -12.66 -16.52
C TYR A 215 3.66 -12.39 -15.77
N CYS A 216 2.83 -11.49 -16.30
CA CYS A 216 1.50 -11.22 -15.75
C CYS A 216 0.48 -12.21 -16.30
N GLU A 217 -0.42 -12.69 -15.44
CA GLU A 217 -1.54 -13.54 -15.85
C GLU A 217 -2.42 -12.80 -16.85
N ASN A 218 -2.63 -13.39 -18.02
CA ASN A 218 -3.34 -12.78 -19.16
C ASN A 218 -2.77 -11.43 -19.61
N ASN A 219 -1.47 -11.18 -19.41
CA ASN A 219 -0.79 -9.90 -19.66
C ASN A 219 -1.45 -8.70 -18.95
N GLN A 220 -2.08 -8.95 -17.80
CA GLN A 220 -2.85 -7.90 -17.12
C GLN A 220 -1.97 -7.03 -16.23
N VAL A 221 -2.08 -5.74 -16.47
CA VAL A 221 -1.50 -4.67 -15.66
C VAL A 221 -2.61 -3.65 -15.35
N ILE A 222 -2.67 -3.17 -14.11
CA ILE A 222 -3.52 -2.06 -13.72
C ILE A 222 -2.61 -0.85 -13.55
N PHE A 223 -2.81 0.17 -14.38
CA PHE A 223 -2.09 1.43 -14.25
C PHE A 223 -2.82 2.33 -13.26
N ASP A 224 -2.14 2.71 -12.19
CA ASP A 224 -2.70 3.53 -11.12
C ASP A 224 -1.67 4.57 -10.63
N MET A 225 -2.16 5.57 -9.95
CA MET A 225 -1.35 6.64 -9.38
C MET A 225 -2.03 7.26 -8.17
N VAL A 226 -1.32 8.13 -7.46
CA VAL A 226 -1.83 8.87 -6.31
C VAL A 226 -3.19 9.52 -6.64
N GLY A 227 -4.19 9.14 -5.85
CA GLY A 227 -5.59 9.54 -6.05
C GLY A 227 -5.96 10.84 -5.34
N LYS A 228 -7.09 11.42 -5.76
CA LYS A 228 -7.67 12.64 -5.17
C LYS A 228 -8.64 12.35 -4.01
N GLY A 229 -8.69 11.09 -3.56
CA GLY A 229 -9.69 10.65 -2.60
C GLY A 229 -11.11 10.57 -3.18
N PRO A 230 -12.12 10.28 -2.36
CA PRO A 230 -13.49 10.13 -2.80
C PRO A 230 -14.07 11.48 -3.25
N GLN A 231 -14.73 11.46 -4.41
CA GLN A 231 -15.39 12.65 -4.97
C GLN A 231 -16.90 12.45 -5.02
N LYS A 232 -17.64 13.50 -4.68
CA LYS A 232 -19.09 13.53 -4.86
C LYS A 232 -19.39 13.72 -6.36
N ARG A 233 -20.13 12.80 -6.94
CA ARG A 233 -20.70 12.95 -8.30
C ARG A 233 -22.07 13.57 -8.26
#